data_c53f4febdb6ea5f7f7d7304c686ea89f
#
_entry.id   c53f4febdb6ea5f7f7d7304c686ea89f
#
_cell.length_a   1.000
_cell.length_b   1.000
_cell.length_c   1.000
_cell.angle_alpha   90.00
_cell.angle_beta   90.00
_cell.angle_gamma   90.00
#
_symmetry.space_group_name_H-M   'P 1'
#
loop_
_entity.id
_entity.type
_entity.pdbx_description
1 polymer ?
#
loop_
_entity_poly.entity_id
_entity_poly.type
_entity_poly.pdbx_seq_one_letter_code
_entity_poly.pdbx_strand_id
1 'polypeptide(L)'
;RQRQMCIRDSMYTSGLLTAMKELAARADVITPNLTEFCLLTDIDYNSLQDPSLSIQQLISRLKDAGQTLTKDHEKKVLITGIHFTADDGVHKIGNLLLDGSSHFLSAYPCCNGSYSGTGDLFASCITGGLARDISLTEMMQTAGSFLEKSLIDSVEEHVPVNEGVNFEKYLYLLHT
;
A
#
# COMPACT_ATOMS: atom_id res chain seq x y z
N ARG A 1 -10.65 2.31 15.57
CA ARG A 1 -9.35 2.23 16.30
C ARG A 1 -9.12 0.88 16.98
N GLN A 2 -10.12 0.28 17.65
CA GLN A 2 -9.98 -1.04 18.32
C GLN A 2 -9.82 -2.23 17.35
N ARG A 3 -10.41 -2.20 16.15
CA ARG A 3 -10.33 -3.32 15.18
C ARG A 3 -8.91 -3.59 14.67
N GLN A 4 -8.11 -2.57 14.42
CA GLN A 4 -6.74 -2.75 13.91
C GLN A 4 -5.78 -3.29 14.98
N MET A 5 -5.93 -2.89 16.25
CA MET A 5 -5.17 -3.47 17.36
C MET A 5 -5.52 -4.96 17.57
N CYS A 6 -6.81 -5.34 17.52
CA CYS A 6 -7.22 -6.75 17.68
C CYS A 6 -6.74 -7.66 16.54
N ILE A 7 -6.68 -7.17 15.29
CA ILE A 7 -6.14 -7.93 14.14
C ILE A 7 -4.63 -8.13 14.32
N ARG A 8 -3.90 -7.10 14.78
CA ARG A 8 -2.47 -7.18 15.06
C ARG A 8 -2.13 -8.27 16.09
N ASP A 9 -2.89 -8.33 17.18
CA ASP A 9 -2.60 -9.25 18.30
C ASP A 9 -3.04 -10.70 18.01
N SER A 10 -4.04 -10.91 17.14
CA SER A 10 -4.59 -12.24 16.88
C SER A 10 -4.01 -12.95 15.65
N MET A 11 -3.54 -12.20 14.63
CA MET A 11 -3.05 -12.78 13.37
C MET A 11 -1.52 -12.88 13.30
N TYR A 12 -0.79 -11.98 13.95
CA TYR A 12 0.67 -11.96 13.86
C TYR A 12 1.33 -12.53 15.12
N THR A 13 1.45 -13.85 15.20
CA THR A 13 2.29 -14.49 16.22
C THR A 13 3.77 -14.12 16.01
N SER A 14 4.57 -14.18 17.08
CA SER A 14 6.01 -13.89 16.99
C SER A 14 6.73 -14.75 15.94
N GLY A 15 6.35 -16.02 15.83
CA GLY A 15 6.90 -16.94 14.81
C GLY A 15 6.51 -16.55 13.39
N LEU A 16 5.26 -16.15 13.16
CA LEU A 16 4.80 -15.69 11.84
C LEU A 16 5.52 -14.40 11.44
N LEU A 17 5.66 -13.44 12.35
CA LEU A 17 6.37 -12.19 12.08
C LEU A 17 7.84 -12.43 11.74
N THR A 18 8.51 -13.35 12.43
CA THR A 18 9.90 -13.73 12.10
C THR A 18 9.98 -14.30 10.69
N ALA A 19 9.09 -15.23 10.33
CA ALA A 19 9.06 -15.81 8.97
C ALA A 19 8.75 -14.74 7.90
N MET A 20 7.85 -13.81 8.17
CA MET A 20 7.57 -12.69 7.26
C MET A 20 8.79 -11.79 7.06
N LYS A 21 9.53 -11.46 8.13
CA LYS A 21 10.77 -10.68 8.03
C LYS A 21 11.84 -11.42 7.19
N GLU A 22 11.97 -12.74 7.36
CA GLU A 22 12.88 -13.56 6.56
C GLU A 22 12.50 -13.59 5.08
N LEU A 23 11.22 -13.75 4.76
CA LEU A 23 10.72 -13.70 3.36
C LEU A 23 10.92 -12.30 2.77
N ALA A 24 10.55 -11.25 3.49
CA ALA A 24 10.76 -9.88 3.06
C ALA A 24 12.24 -9.56 2.82
N ALA A 25 13.16 -10.15 3.61
CA ALA A 25 14.59 -9.97 3.40
C ALA A 25 15.11 -10.54 2.07
N ARG A 26 14.46 -11.58 1.52
CA ARG A 26 14.85 -12.27 0.28
C ARG A 26 14.17 -11.75 -0.98
N ALA A 27 13.12 -10.95 -0.83
CA ALA A 27 12.35 -10.43 -1.95
C ALA A 27 13.02 -9.18 -2.56
N ASP A 28 12.97 -9.05 -3.87
CA ASP A 28 13.42 -7.85 -4.60
C ASP A 28 12.41 -6.70 -4.48
N VAL A 29 11.12 -7.05 -4.44
CA VAL A 29 10.01 -6.10 -4.28
C VAL A 29 9.06 -6.63 -3.21
N ILE A 30 8.65 -5.76 -2.28
CA ILE A 30 7.62 -6.06 -1.28
C ILE A 30 6.53 -5.01 -1.32
N THR A 31 5.28 -5.43 -1.06
CA THR A 31 4.09 -4.57 -1.12
C THR A 31 3.32 -4.53 0.21
N PRO A 32 3.97 -4.19 1.34
CA PRO A 32 3.29 -4.15 2.62
C PRO A 32 2.24 -3.05 2.67
N ASN A 33 1.11 -3.30 3.33
CA ASN A 33 0.27 -2.20 3.79
C ASN A 33 0.96 -1.46 4.96
N LEU A 34 0.42 -0.30 5.35
CA LEU A 34 1.06 0.53 6.39
C LEU A 34 1.26 -0.22 7.72
N THR A 35 0.32 -1.09 8.12
CA THR A 35 0.44 -1.90 9.34
C THR A 35 1.55 -2.94 9.22
N GLU A 36 1.60 -3.65 8.11
CA GLU A 36 2.65 -4.63 7.81
C GLU A 36 4.03 -3.97 7.72
N PHE A 37 4.10 -2.79 7.08
CA PHE A 37 5.34 -2.02 7.04
C PHE A 37 5.84 -1.67 8.46
N CYS A 38 4.95 -1.22 9.34
CA CYS A 38 5.30 -0.95 10.73
C CYS A 38 5.81 -2.20 11.47
N LEU A 39 5.21 -3.37 11.21
CA LEU A 39 5.67 -4.64 11.78
C LEU A 39 7.04 -5.07 11.25
N LEU A 40 7.31 -4.84 9.97
CA LEU A 40 8.59 -5.17 9.33
C LEU A 40 9.74 -4.27 9.81
N THR A 41 9.45 -3.00 10.08
CA THR A 41 10.46 -1.97 10.45
C THR A 41 10.53 -1.68 11.94
N ASP A 42 9.64 -2.29 12.74
CA ASP A 42 9.50 -2.05 14.19
C ASP A 42 9.16 -0.58 14.55
N ILE A 43 8.63 0.21 13.59
CA ILE A 43 8.14 1.58 13.87
C ILE A 43 6.76 1.55 14.53
N ASP A 44 6.52 2.45 15.47
CA ASP A 44 5.20 2.55 16.09
C ASP A 44 4.18 3.14 15.11
N TYR A 45 3.14 2.36 14.81
CA TYR A 45 2.03 2.76 13.93
C TYR A 45 1.35 4.05 14.39
N ASN A 46 1.18 4.24 15.71
CA ASN A 46 0.52 5.44 16.24
C ASN A 46 1.33 6.72 15.97
N SER A 47 2.65 6.61 15.85
CA SER A 47 3.52 7.74 15.50
C SER A 47 3.28 8.28 14.08
N LEU A 48 2.69 7.45 13.20
CA LEU A 48 2.36 7.80 11.82
C LEU A 48 0.91 8.29 11.65
N GLN A 49 0.08 8.17 12.70
CA GLN A 49 -1.34 8.55 12.69
C GLN A 49 -1.63 9.93 13.29
N ASP A 50 -0.59 10.70 13.58
CA ASP A 50 -0.74 12.06 14.12
C ASP A 50 -1.39 12.97 13.06
N PRO A 51 -2.58 13.53 13.32
CA PRO A 51 -3.29 14.38 12.35
C PRO A 51 -2.54 15.69 12.01
N SER A 52 -1.55 16.06 12.81
CA SER A 52 -0.72 17.26 12.59
C SER A 52 0.42 17.03 11.59
N LEU A 53 0.68 15.76 11.21
CA LEU A 53 1.73 15.45 10.25
C LEU A 53 1.34 15.89 8.84
N SER A 54 2.19 16.71 8.22
CA SER A 54 2.10 16.92 6.78
C SER A 54 2.47 15.62 6.02
N ILE A 55 2.01 15.51 4.78
CA ILE A 55 2.36 14.36 3.94
C ILE A 55 3.88 14.24 3.75
N GLN A 56 4.61 15.34 3.67
CA GLN A 56 6.06 15.36 3.54
C GLN A 56 6.74 14.81 4.79
N GLN A 57 6.24 15.16 5.98
CA GLN A 57 6.75 14.63 7.26
C GLN A 57 6.47 13.13 7.39
N LEU A 58 5.27 12.69 6.96
CA LEU A 58 4.92 11.28 6.94
C LEU A 58 5.84 10.49 6.00
N ILE A 59 6.06 10.98 4.77
CA ILE A 59 6.99 10.36 3.80
C ILE A 59 8.41 10.30 4.38
N SER A 60 8.89 11.36 5.03
CA SER A 60 10.22 11.36 5.65
C SER A 60 10.34 10.25 6.69
N ARG A 61 9.37 10.12 7.59
CA ARG A 61 9.36 9.04 8.61
C ARG A 61 9.33 7.64 7.99
N LEU A 62 8.52 7.46 6.93
CA LEU A 62 8.45 6.17 6.23
C LEU A 62 9.77 5.84 5.52
N LYS A 63 10.43 6.84 4.92
CA LYS A 63 11.76 6.66 4.31
C LYS A 63 12.81 6.25 5.35
N ASP A 64 12.85 6.97 6.48
CA ASP A 64 13.81 6.69 7.55
C ASP A 64 13.62 5.27 8.11
N ALA A 65 12.38 4.87 8.38
CA ALA A 65 12.07 3.51 8.81
C ALA A 65 12.38 2.46 7.71
N GLY A 66 12.07 2.78 6.45
CA GLY A 66 12.28 1.89 5.30
C GLY A 66 13.75 1.63 4.98
N GLN A 67 14.69 2.47 5.44
CA GLN A 67 16.13 2.25 5.25
C GLN A 67 16.59 0.88 5.78
N THR A 68 15.94 0.35 6.81
CA THR A 68 16.26 -0.97 7.34
C THR A 68 15.93 -2.10 6.36
N LEU A 69 14.97 -1.88 5.48
CA LEU A 69 14.51 -2.84 4.47
C LEU A 69 15.25 -2.67 3.12
N THR A 70 15.71 -1.45 2.81
CA THR A 70 16.35 -1.10 1.53
C THR A 70 17.88 -1.03 1.62
N LYS A 71 18.50 -1.54 2.69
CA LYS A 71 19.95 -1.45 2.96
C LYS A 71 20.85 -1.89 1.81
N ASP A 72 20.40 -2.84 1.01
CA ASP A 72 21.18 -3.40 -0.09
C ASP A 72 20.94 -2.65 -1.42
N HIS A 73 20.25 -1.50 -1.40
CA HIS A 73 19.92 -0.61 -2.53
C HIS A 73 19.19 -1.26 -3.72
N GLU A 74 19.02 -2.58 -3.73
CA GLU A 74 18.33 -3.30 -4.81
C GLU A 74 16.85 -3.54 -4.48
N LYS A 75 16.50 -3.61 -3.20
CA LYS A 75 15.13 -3.87 -2.77
C LYS A 75 14.25 -2.64 -2.89
N LYS A 76 13.07 -2.85 -3.46
CA LYS A 76 12.01 -1.84 -3.59
C LYS A 76 10.88 -2.14 -2.61
N VAL A 77 10.46 -1.12 -1.87
CA VAL A 77 9.37 -1.24 -0.89
C VAL A 77 8.21 -0.37 -1.33
N LEU A 78 7.06 -0.98 -1.55
CA LEU A 78 5.87 -0.31 -2.03
C LEU A 78 4.80 -0.35 -0.93
N ILE A 79 4.76 0.71 -0.13
CA ILE A 79 3.84 0.83 1.00
C ILE A 79 2.47 1.21 0.49
N THR A 80 1.44 0.37 0.76
CA THR A 80 0.08 0.59 0.29
C THR A 80 -0.84 1.11 1.39
N GLY A 81 -1.92 1.80 0.99
CA GLY A 81 -2.99 2.18 1.90
C GLY A 81 -2.61 3.28 2.89
N ILE A 82 -1.82 4.25 2.50
CA ILE A 82 -1.44 5.41 3.31
C ILE A 82 -2.55 6.45 3.24
N HIS A 83 -3.27 6.65 4.35
CA HIS A 83 -4.30 7.68 4.46
C HIS A 83 -3.71 9.01 4.93
N PHE A 84 -4.03 10.09 4.23
CA PHE A 84 -3.60 11.44 4.60
C PHE A 84 -4.58 12.50 4.08
N THR A 85 -4.52 13.70 4.65
CA THR A 85 -5.23 14.85 4.12
C THR A 85 -4.25 15.70 3.33
N ALA A 86 -4.57 15.98 2.08
CA ALA A 86 -3.75 16.83 1.23
C ALA A 86 -3.95 18.33 1.57
N ASP A 87 -3.07 19.19 1.05
CA ASP A 87 -3.09 20.62 1.34
C ASP A 87 -4.40 21.33 0.87
N ASP A 88 -5.10 20.71 -0.08
CA ASP A 88 -6.44 21.13 -0.55
C ASP A 88 -7.58 20.69 0.39
N GLY A 89 -7.27 20.05 1.51
CA GLY A 89 -8.23 19.51 2.48
C GLY A 89 -8.90 18.18 2.04
N VAL A 90 -8.55 17.65 0.87
CA VAL A 90 -9.11 16.38 0.38
C VAL A 90 -8.44 15.21 1.07
N HIS A 91 -9.26 14.30 1.60
CA HIS A 91 -8.75 13.04 2.15
C HIS A 91 -8.38 12.08 1.03
N LYS A 92 -7.13 11.61 1.04
CA LYS A 92 -6.56 10.75 0.00
C LYS A 92 -6.03 9.45 0.58
N ILE A 93 -5.99 8.44 -0.29
CA ILE A 93 -5.27 7.19 -0.07
C ILE A 93 -4.10 7.13 -1.05
N GLY A 94 -2.91 6.80 -0.56
CA GLY A 94 -1.68 6.78 -1.36
C GLY A 94 -0.94 5.46 -1.27
N ASN A 95 -0.15 5.20 -2.31
CA ASN A 95 0.84 4.14 -2.36
C ASN A 95 2.21 4.76 -2.56
N LEU A 96 3.16 4.45 -1.67
CA LEU A 96 4.49 5.04 -1.65
C LEU A 96 5.54 4.01 -2.04
N LEU A 97 6.23 4.22 -3.14
CA LEU A 97 7.41 3.48 -3.53
C LEU A 97 8.64 4.08 -2.86
N LEU A 98 9.43 3.24 -2.21
CA LEU A 98 10.80 3.54 -1.77
C LEU A 98 11.77 2.74 -2.64
N ASP A 99 12.68 3.43 -3.35
CA ASP A 99 13.68 2.85 -4.27
C ASP A 99 15.04 3.50 -3.99
N GLY A 100 15.81 2.88 -3.13
CA GLY A 100 17.07 3.44 -2.64
C GLY A 100 16.84 4.80 -1.94
N SER A 101 17.45 5.86 -2.48
CA SER A 101 17.27 7.23 -1.98
C SER A 101 16.04 7.94 -2.56
N SER A 102 15.48 7.43 -3.65
CA SER A 102 14.32 7.99 -4.34
C SER A 102 13.01 7.51 -3.74
N HIS A 103 11.93 8.23 -4.02
CA HIS A 103 10.58 7.80 -3.68
C HIS A 103 9.58 8.34 -4.69
N PHE A 104 8.45 7.65 -4.80
CA PHE A 104 7.33 8.08 -5.65
C PHE A 104 6.01 7.81 -4.91
N LEU A 105 5.16 8.83 -4.81
CA LEU A 105 3.82 8.73 -4.21
C LEU A 105 2.77 8.81 -5.32
N SER A 106 1.95 7.77 -5.44
CA SER A 106 0.71 7.78 -6.21
C SER A 106 -0.46 7.90 -5.24
N ALA A 107 -1.34 8.89 -5.41
CA ALA A 107 -2.43 9.16 -4.47
C ALA A 107 -3.73 9.47 -5.21
N TYR A 108 -4.84 8.96 -4.64
CA TYR A 108 -6.17 9.05 -5.19
C TYR A 108 -7.14 9.56 -4.11
N PRO A 109 -8.25 10.22 -4.47
CA PRO A 109 -9.30 10.54 -3.51
C PRO A 109 -9.76 9.28 -2.76
N CYS A 110 -9.94 9.40 -1.45
CA CYS A 110 -10.40 8.27 -0.65
C CYS A 110 -11.90 8.03 -0.93
N CYS A 111 -12.22 6.93 -1.58
CA CYS A 111 -13.59 6.45 -1.68
C CYS A 111 -14.04 5.89 -0.31
N ASN A 112 -15.29 6.17 0.09
CA ASN A 112 -15.86 5.69 1.35
C ASN A 112 -16.12 4.18 1.30
N GLY A 113 -15.06 3.38 1.25
CA GLY A 113 -15.14 1.92 1.26
C GLY A 113 -13.76 1.29 1.40
N SER A 114 -13.66 0.32 2.31
CA SER A 114 -12.47 -0.54 2.43
C SER A 114 -12.89 -1.94 2.04
N TYR A 115 -12.60 -2.34 0.82
CA TYR A 115 -12.95 -3.63 0.26
C TYR A 115 -11.85 -4.66 0.46
N SER A 116 -12.24 -5.89 0.76
CA SER A 116 -11.30 -7.01 0.84
C SER A 116 -10.64 -7.28 -0.52
N GLY A 117 -9.37 -7.68 -0.52
CA GLY A 117 -8.65 -8.10 -1.74
C GLY A 117 -8.07 -6.97 -2.60
N THR A 118 -8.31 -5.69 -2.28
CA THR A 118 -7.73 -4.57 -3.05
C THR A 118 -6.20 -4.58 -3.03
N GLY A 119 -5.58 -4.97 -1.90
CA GLY A 119 -4.13 -5.14 -1.79
C GLY A 119 -3.61 -6.26 -2.68
N ASP A 120 -4.33 -7.37 -2.76
CA ASP A 120 -3.95 -8.53 -3.60
C ASP A 120 -4.06 -8.19 -5.09
N LEU A 121 -5.12 -7.47 -5.48
CA LEU A 121 -5.28 -6.96 -6.86
C LEU A 121 -4.13 -6.01 -7.22
N PHE A 122 -3.79 -5.08 -6.32
CA PHE A 122 -2.68 -4.16 -6.54
C PHE A 122 -1.36 -4.91 -6.71
N ALA A 123 -1.04 -5.83 -5.80
CA ALA A 123 0.18 -6.64 -5.86
C ALA A 123 0.24 -7.50 -7.15
N SER A 124 -0.90 -8.03 -7.59
CA SER A 124 -1.02 -8.79 -8.84
C SER A 124 -0.72 -7.91 -10.07
N CYS A 125 -1.25 -6.68 -10.12
CA CYS A 125 -0.95 -5.73 -11.18
C CYS A 125 0.55 -5.38 -11.21
N ILE A 126 1.15 -5.08 -10.05
CA ILE A 126 2.58 -4.80 -9.94
C ILE A 126 3.42 -5.98 -10.44
N THR A 127 3.08 -7.20 -10.01
CA THR A 127 3.80 -8.42 -10.43
C THR A 127 3.68 -8.65 -11.94
N GLY A 128 2.48 -8.48 -12.50
CA GLY A 128 2.23 -8.60 -13.94
C GLY A 128 3.00 -7.56 -14.77
N GLY A 129 3.11 -6.33 -14.26
CA GLY A 129 3.90 -5.28 -14.89
C GLY A 129 5.40 -5.58 -14.87
N LEU A 130 5.94 -6.00 -13.73
CA LEU A 130 7.34 -6.41 -13.59
C LEU A 130 7.71 -7.56 -14.54
N ALA A 131 6.82 -8.56 -14.69
CA ALA A 131 7.02 -9.67 -15.63
C ALA A 131 7.03 -9.24 -17.11
N ARG A 132 6.59 -8.01 -17.41
CA ARG A 132 6.57 -7.37 -18.75
C ARG A 132 7.60 -6.25 -18.88
N ASP A 133 8.53 -6.13 -17.94
CA ASP A 133 9.55 -5.07 -17.88
C ASP A 133 8.97 -3.63 -17.83
N ILE A 134 7.73 -3.47 -17.32
CA ILE A 134 7.11 -2.17 -17.11
C ILE A 134 7.64 -1.58 -15.79
N SER A 135 7.92 -0.28 -15.78
CA SER A 135 8.44 0.39 -14.57
C SER A 135 7.44 0.35 -13.41
N LEU A 136 7.94 0.24 -12.17
CA LEU A 136 7.09 0.24 -10.98
C LEU A 136 6.24 1.51 -10.87
N THR A 137 6.77 2.66 -11.21
CA THR A 137 6.04 3.93 -11.15
C THR A 137 4.87 3.97 -12.12
N GLU A 138 5.05 3.45 -13.33
CA GLU A 138 4.01 3.33 -14.34
C GLU A 138 2.93 2.33 -13.89
N MET A 139 3.35 1.15 -13.41
CA MET A 139 2.40 0.17 -12.90
C MET A 139 1.64 0.64 -11.66
N MET A 140 2.27 1.41 -10.79
CA MET A 140 1.57 2.02 -9.64
C MET A 140 0.47 2.97 -10.08
N GLN A 141 0.71 3.78 -11.11
CA GLN A 141 -0.30 4.69 -11.66
C GLN A 141 -1.43 3.91 -12.34
N THR A 142 -1.08 2.93 -13.17
CA THR A 142 -2.05 2.06 -13.86
C THR A 142 -2.91 1.27 -12.87
N ALA A 143 -2.28 0.57 -11.91
CA ALA A 143 -2.97 -0.20 -10.90
C ALA A 143 -3.84 0.69 -9.97
N GLY A 144 -3.35 1.88 -9.63
CA GLY A 144 -4.10 2.84 -8.83
C GLY A 144 -5.35 3.33 -9.55
N SER A 145 -5.25 3.72 -10.82
CA SER A 145 -6.40 4.15 -11.63
C SER A 145 -7.40 3.02 -11.87
N PHE A 146 -6.91 1.79 -12.06
CA PHE A 146 -7.72 0.59 -12.18
C PHE A 146 -8.54 0.35 -10.89
N LEU A 147 -7.88 0.38 -9.73
CA LEU A 147 -8.53 0.18 -8.44
C LEU A 147 -9.48 1.32 -8.07
N GLU A 148 -9.11 2.57 -8.35
CA GLU A 148 -9.99 3.72 -8.11
C GLU A 148 -11.33 3.56 -8.82
N LYS A 149 -11.31 3.21 -10.12
CA LYS A 149 -12.55 2.98 -10.89
C LYS A 149 -13.33 1.77 -10.38
N SER A 150 -12.64 0.68 -10.05
CA SER A 150 -13.29 -0.51 -9.48
C SER A 150 -13.95 -0.24 -8.13
N LEU A 151 -13.32 0.58 -7.28
CA LEU A 151 -13.86 0.99 -5.99
C LEU A 151 -15.08 1.89 -6.14
N ILE A 152 -15.03 2.90 -7.03
CA ILE A 152 -16.17 3.79 -7.28
C ILE A 152 -17.38 2.99 -7.73
N ASP A 153 -17.23 2.11 -8.72
CA ASP A 153 -18.27 1.23 -9.23
C ASP A 153 -18.87 0.34 -8.14
N SER A 154 -18.00 -0.25 -7.29
CA SER A 154 -18.46 -1.11 -6.20
C SER A 154 -19.24 -0.36 -5.13
N VAL A 155 -18.85 0.88 -4.83
CA VAL A 155 -19.59 1.76 -3.90
C VAL A 155 -20.95 2.14 -4.49
N GLU A 156 -21.01 2.51 -5.78
CA GLU A 156 -22.24 2.88 -6.47
C GLU A 156 -23.23 1.70 -6.57
N GLU A 157 -22.71 0.49 -6.82
CA GLU A 157 -23.51 -0.74 -6.88
C GLU A 157 -23.81 -1.35 -5.49
N HIS A 158 -23.34 -0.73 -4.41
CA HIS A 158 -23.55 -1.19 -3.01
C HIS A 158 -23.04 -2.61 -2.76
N VAL A 159 -21.93 -2.97 -3.40
CA VAL A 159 -21.29 -4.28 -3.21
C VAL A 159 -20.87 -4.46 -1.75
N PRO A 160 -21.17 -5.60 -1.10
CA PRO A 160 -20.69 -5.86 0.25
C PRO A 160 -19.16 -5.86 0.34
N VAL A 161 -18.59 -5.16 1.31
CA VAL A 161 -17.14 -4.93 1.43
C VAL A 161 -16.29 -6.22 1.54
N ASN A 162 -16.91 -7.31 1.97
CA ASN A 162 -16.27 -8.63 2.08
C ASN A 162 -16.31 -9.46 0.77
N GLU A 163 -17.06 -9.01 -0.23
CA GLU A 163 -17.12 -9.68 -1.53
C GLU A 163 -16.05 -9.20 -2.52
N GLY A 164 -15.30 -8.16 -2.15
CA GLY A 164 -14.29 -7.57 -3.01
C GLY A 164 -14.85 -6.46 -3.90
N VAL A 165 -14.10 -6.06 -4.92
CA VAL A 165 -14.46 -4.96 -5.82
C VAL A 165 -14.85 -5.49 -7.20
N ASN A 166 -15.73 -4.76 -7.90
CA ASN A 166 -16.14 -5.02 -9.29
C ASN A 166 -15.00 -4.62 -10.25
N PHE A 167 -13.98 -5.43 -10.39
CA PHE A 167 -12.80 -5.09 -11.16
C PHE A 167 -12.84 -5.55 -12.62
N GLU A 168 -13.65 -6.54 -12.95
CA GLU A 168 -13.66 -7.21 -14.26
C GLU A 168 -13.96 -6.22 -15.41
N LYS A 169 -14.84 -5.25 -15.18
CA LYS A 169 -15.19 -4.21 -16.15
C LYS A 169 -14.01 -3.33 -16.55
N TYR A 170 -12.98 -3.26 -15.68
CA TYR A 170 -11.85 -2.33 -15.79
C TYR A 170 -10.53 -3.01 -16.18
N LEU A 171 -10.53 -4.33 -16.41
CA LEU A 171 -9.33 -5.08 -16.83
C LEU A 171 -8.66 -4.50 -18.08
N TYR A 172 -9.43 -3.83 -18.97
CA TYR A 172 -8.89 -3.18 -20.16
C TYR A 172 -7.86 -2.08 -19.85
N LEU A 173 -7.90 -1.49 -18.64
CA LEU A 173 -6.94 -0.47 -18.20
C LEU A 173 -5.53 -1.05 -17.95
N LEU A 174 -5.43 -2.36 -17.77
CA LEU A 174 -4.16 -3.07 -17.55
C LEU A 174 -3.46 -3.47 -18.86
N HIS A 175 -4.08 -3.22 -20.01
CA HIS A 175 -3.48 -3.44 -21.33
C HIS A 175 -2.68 -2.20 -21.74
N THR A 176 -1.50 -2.04 -21.15
CA THR A 176 -0.48 -1.05 -21.53
C THR A 176 0.64 -1.68 -22.32
#